data_0bb4c239fcf4ce98c9e97df42c922704
#
_entry.id   0bb4c239fcf4ce98c9e97df42c922704
#
_cell.length_a   1.000
_cell.length_b   1.000
_cell.length_c   1.000
_cell.angle_alpha   90.00
_cell.angle_beta   90.00
_cell.angle_gamma   90.00
#
_symmetry.space_group_name_H-M   'P 1'
#
loop_
_entity.id
_entity.type
_entity.pdbx_description
1 polymer ?
#
loop_
_entity_poly.entity_id
_entity_poly.type
_entity_poly.pdbx_seq_one_letter_code
_entity_poly.pdbx_strand_id
1 'polypeptide(L)'
;KGDMLLTPGLAPGAVLEVSFSSATNSGWLEVVEASMPLLLNGRPVRGRVSLRDGDVVHLNAYHALRCRFSAGVLDEEYHAIRTLSVEGVTKEFLRSGRVLDNIDLAVKRGEMVCILGPSGSGKSTLLSMLAGQLPPTRGCIRYNNQLLYSAPDLIRPYIAFIPREDILDAAMSVSEHISQATMIRRPRLNLSLIHI
;
A
#
# COMPACT_ATOMS: atom_id res chain seq x y z
N LYS A 1 23.29 10.03 -15.78
CA LYS A 1 22.59 10.34 -14.53
C LYS A 1 21.15 10.64 -14.91
N GLY A 2 20.24 9.77 -14.59
CA GLY A 2 18.82 10.00 -14.78
C GLY A 2 18.16 9.97 -13.40
N ASP A 3 17.43 11.01 -13.05
CA ASP A 3 16.62 11.02 -11.84
C ASP A 3 15.35 10.24 -12.12
N MET A 4 15.14 9.14 -11.39
CA MET A 4 13.90 8.39 -11.43
C MET A 4 12.98 8.89 -10.30
N LEU A 5 11.88 9.53 -10.68
CA LEU A 5 10.84 9.88 -9.73
C LEU A 5 9.93 8.67 -9.52
N LEU A 6 9.97 8.09 -8.34
CA LEU A 6 9.03 7.04 -7.93
C LEU A 6 7.61 7.61 -7.82
N THR A 7 6.61 6.78 -8.05
CA THR A 7 5.20 7.17 -7.92
C THR A 7 4.94 7.70 -6.50
N PRO A 8 4.45 8.94 -6.35
CA PRO A 8 4.17 9.51 -5.03
C PRO A 8 3.21 8.63 -4.23
N GLY A 9 3.50 8.42 -2.95
CA GLY A 9 2.67 7.64 -2.03
C GLY A 9 3.03 6.14 -1.94
N LEU A 10 3.90 5.61 -2.81
CA LEU A 10 4.27 4.19 -2.80
C LEU A 10 5.52 3.89 -1.97
N ALA A 11 6.37 4.88 -1.74
CA ALA A 11 7.52 4.79 -0.84
C ALA A 11 7.66 6.09 -0.03
N PRO A 12 6.70 6.43 0.85
CA PRO A 12 6.78 7.66 1.64
C PRO A 12 8.00 7.61 2.56
N GLY A 13 8.81 8.67 2.54
CA GLY A 13 9.98 8.82 3.42
C GLY A 13 11.19 7.98 3.01
N ALA A 14 11.32 7.60 1.75
CA ALA A 14 12.55 7.02 1.23
C ALA A 14 13.16 7.91 0.14
N VAL A 15 14.42 8.27 0.30
CA VAL A 15 15.23 8.96 -0.72
C VAL A 15 16.36 8.03 -1.11
N LEU A 16 16.37 7.65 -2.38
CA LEU A 16 17.32 6.70 -2.96
C LEU A 16 18.04 7.35 -4.12
N GLU A 17 19.33 7.14 -4.20
CA GLU A 17 20.11 7.46 -5.40
C GLU A 17 20.57 6.14 -6.04
N VAL A 18 20.21 5.96 -7.32
CA VAL A 18 20.67 4.81 -8.10
C VAL A 18 21.51 5.30 -9.24
N SER A 19 22.74 4.82 -9.30
CA SER A 19 23.65 5.04 -10.43
C SER A 19 24.02 3.71 -11.07
N PHE A 20 23.96 3.60 -12.38
CA PHE A 20 24.28 2.39 -13.10
C PHE A 20 24.96 2.62 -14.45
N SER A 21 25.60 1.60 -14.96
CA SER A 21 26.22 1.56 -16.28
C SER A 21 25.72 0.33 -17.05
N SER A 22 25.12 0.58 -18.19
CA SER A 22 24.70 -0.51 -19.10
C SER A 22 25.89 -1.26 -19.72
N ALA A 23 27.05 -0.60 -19.84
CA ALA A 23 28.25 -1.23 -20.35
C ALA A 23 28.82 -2.32 -19.43
N THR A 24 28.64 -2.16 -18.11
CA THR A 24 29.15 -3.10 -17.10
C THR A 24 28.01 -3.94 -16.47
N ASN A 25 26.75 -3.71 -16.82
CA ASN A 25 25.57 -4.32 -16.24
C ASN A 25 25.58 -4.27 -14.69
N SER A 26 26.08 -3.18 -14.14
CA SER A 26 26.23 -2.99 -12.71
C SER A 26 25.91 -1.56 -12.29
N GLY A 27 25.58 -1.39 -11.02
CA GLY A 27 25.25 -0.08 -10.47
C GLY A 27 25.47 -0.03 -8.96
N TRP A 28 25.06 1.08 -8.39
CA TRP A 28 25.08 1.34 -6.95
C TRP A 28 23.75 1.92 -6.51
N LEU A 29 23.28 1.44 -5.39
CA LEU A 29 22.17 2.04 -4.65
C LEU A 29 22.74 2.73 -3.43
N GLU A 30 22.41 3.99 -3.25
CA GLU A 30 22.68 4.73 -2.03
C GLU A 30 21.37 5.08 -1.34
N VAL A 31 21.21 4.61 -0.11
CA VAL A 31 20.06 4.93 0.74
C VAL A 31 20.38 6.21 1.49
N VAL A 32 19.83 7.32 1.04
CA VAL A 32 20.04 8.65 1.64
C VAL A 32 19.17 8.79 2.87
N GLU A 33 17.88 8.44 2.74
CA GLU A 33 16.90 8.47 3.81
C GLU A 33 15.91 7.33 3.61
N ALA A 34 15.53 6.63 4.67
CA ALA A 34 14.48 5.62 4.61
C ALA A 34 13.79 5.49 5.97
N SER A 35 12.49 5.68 5.99
CA SER A 35 11.62 5.47 7.17
C SER A 35 11.44 3.99 7.51
N MET A 36 11.71 3.09 6.56
CA MET A 36 11.64 1.64 6.69
C MET A 36 12.89 0.98 6.10
N PRO A 37 13.30 -0.20 6.63
CA PRO A 37 14.42 -0.93 6.05
C PRO A 37 14.09 -1.38 4.63
N LEU A 38 14.96 -1.01 3.68
CA LEU A 38 14.92 -1.50 2.31
C LEU A 38 15.57 -2.88 2.25
N LEU A 39 15.10 -3.73 1.33
CA LEU A 39 15.68 -5.06 1.15
C LEU A 39 16.23 -5.20 -0.27
N LEU A 40 17.49 -5.58 -0.39
CA LEU A 40 18.09 -6.03 -1.65
C LEU A 40 18.05 -7.56 -1.68
N ASN A 41 17.30 -8.13 -2.62
CA ASN A 41 17.10 -9.58 -2.74
C ASN A 41 16.70 -10.24 -1.41
N GLY A 42 15.82 -9.57 -0.64
CA GLY A 42 15.32 -10.03 0.66
C GLY A 42 16.26 -9.77 1.85
N ARG A 43 17.42 -9.13 1.67
CA ARG A 43 18.35 -8.79 2.76
C ARG A 43 18.31 -7.29 3.06
N PRO A 44 18.21 -6.88 4.34
CA PRO A 44 18.20 -5.47 4.70
C PRO A 44 19.47 -4.76 4.22
N VAL A 45 19.29 -3.55 3.66
CA VAL A 45 20.39 -2.70 3.20
C VAL A 45 20.38 -1.36 3.91
N ARG A 46 21.59 -0.81 4.13
CA ARG A 46 21.82 0.53 4.70
C ARG A 46 23.00 1.16 3.95
N GLY A 47 22.91 2.45 3.72
CA GLY A 47 23.97 3.20 3.03
C GLY A 47 24.14 2.74 1.58
N ARG A 48 25.38 2.62 1.13
CA ARG A 48 25.71 2.33 -0.26
C ARG A 48 25.96 0.84 -0.50
N VAL A 49 25.27 0.26 -1.48
CA VAL A 49 25.39 -1.15 -1.87
C VAL A 49 25.52 -1.29 -3.38
N SER A 50 26.25 -2.31 -3.83
CA SER A 50 26.37 -2.63 -5.26
C SER A 50 25.11 -3.33 -5.77
N LEU A 51 24.72 -2.99 -6.99
CA LEU A 51 23.62 -3.62 -7.72
C LEU A 51 24.14 -4.33 -8.95
N ARG A 52 23.49 -5.44 -9.31
CA ARG A 52 23.71 -6.21 -10.53
C ARG A 52 22.44 -6.28 -11.36
N ASP A 53 22.59 -6.60 -12.63
CA ASP A 53 21.43 -6.88 -13.49
C ASP A 53 20.61 -8.03 -12.90
N GLY A 54 19.28 -7.86 -12.84
CA GLY A 54 18.35 -8.81 -12.21
C GLY A 54 18.10 -8.62 -10.72
N ASP A 55 18.87 -7.80 -10.02
CA ASP A 55 18.64 -7.52 -8.59
C ASP A 55 17.28 -6.86 -8.36
N VAL A 56 16.66 -7.17 -7.20
CA VAL A 56 15.37 -6.64 -6.79
C VAL A 56 15.51 -5.87 -5.48
N VAL A 57 15.21 -4.58 -5.53
CA VAL A 57 15.18 -3.69 -4.37
C VAL A 57 13.73 -3.54 -3.91
N HIS A 58 13.38 -4.17 -2.79
CA HIS A 58 12.07 -3.99 -2.17
C HIS A 58 12.04 -2.70 -1.38
N LEU A 59 11.20 -1.77 -1.81
CA LEU A 59 10.95 -0.49 -1.15
C LEU A 59 9.98 -0.66 0.02
N ASN A 60 9.06 -1.62 -0.11
CA ASN A 60 8.12 -2.05 0.92
C ASN A 60 7.56 -3.44 0.54
N ALA A 61 6.54 -3.92 1.28
CA ALA A 61 5.93 -5.23 1.04
C ALA A 61 5.19 -5.35 -0.32
N TYR A 62 4.89 -4.23 -0.96
CA TYR A 62 4.05 -4.16 -2.17
C TYR A 62 4.74 -3.54 -3.38
N HIS A 63 5.90 -2.92 -3.18
CA HIS A 63 6.61 -2.18 -4.22
C HIS A 63 8.08 -2.54 -4.23
N ALA A 64 8.57 -2.97 -5.37
CA ALA A 64 9.97 -3.29 -5.61
C ALA A 64 10.44 -2.66 -6.93
N LEU A 65 11.74 -2.49 -7.04
CA LEU A 65 12.44 -2.08 -8.26
C LEU A 65 13.29 -3.26 -8.73
N ARG A 66 13.08 -3.71 -9.95
CA ARG A 66 13.95 -4.70 -10.61
C ARG A 66 14.96 -4.00 -11.48
N CYS A 67 16.23 -4.29 -11.23
CA CYS A 67 17.34 -3.78 -12.04
C CYS A 67 17.42 -4.51 -13.38
N ARG A 68 17.26 -3.77 -14.50
CA ARG A 68 17.55 -4.25 -15.86
C ARG A 68 18.55 -3.31 -16.52
N PHE A 69 19.79 -3.38 -16.05
CA PHE A 69 20.84 -2.49 -16.50
C PHE A 69 21.28 -2.76 -17.94
N SER A 70 21.16 -4.01 -18.40
CA SER A 70 21.31 -4.37 -19.80
C SER A 70 20.36 -3.61 -20.74
N ALA A 71 19.16 -3.30 -20.27
CA ALA A 71 18.17 -2.50 -20.98
C ALA A 71 18.22 -0.99 -20.60
N GLY A 72 19.06 -0.63 -19.64
CA GLY A 72 19.18 0.77 -19.16
C GLY A 72 17.98 1.24 -18.34
N VAL A 73 17.23 0.33 -17.70
CA VAL A 73 15.98 0.65 -16.98
C VAL A 73 15.94 0.02 -15.58
N LEU A 74 15.14 0.66 -14.73
CA LEU A 74 14.65 0.12 -13.47
C LEU A 74 13.15 -0.09 -13.63
N ASP A 75 12.68 -1.33 -13.53
CA ASP A 75 11.26 -1.65 -13.62
C ASP A 75 10.62 -1.58 -12.24
N GLU A 76 9.52 -0.88 -12.15
CA GLU A 76 8.67 -0.91 -10.97
C GLU A 76 7.83 -2.20 -10.95
N GLU A 77 7.96 -2.98 -9.90
CA GLU A 77 7.16 -4.17 -9.64
C GLU A 77 6.21 -3.93 -8.47
N TYR A 78 4.94 -4.22 -8.67
CA TYR A 78 3.92 -4.10 -7.63
C TYR A 78 3.43 -5.47 -7.21
N HIS A 79 3.53 -5.76 -5.92
CA HIS A 79 3.07 -7.02 -5.35
C HIS A 79 1.61 -6.88 -4.89
N ALA A 80 0.74 -7.71 -5.42
CA ALA A 80 -0.64 -7.75 -5.01
C ALA A 80 -0.80 -8.21 -3.54
N ILE A 81 -1.80 -7.68 -2.86
CA ILE A 81 -2.25 -8.24 -1.57
C ILE A 81 -2.74 -9.67 -1.83
N ARG A 82 -2.19 -10.62 -1.08
CA ARG A 82 -2.52 -12.05 -1.17
C ARG A 82 -3.27 -12.56 0.04
N THR A 83 -3.00 -11.97 1.21
CA THR A 83 -3.59 -12.38 2.48
C THR A 83 -3.96 -11.17 3.33
N LEU A 84 -5.08 -11.31 4.03
CA LEU A 84 -5.50 -10.45 5.12
C LEU A 84 -5.63 -11.34 6.34
N SER A 85 -5.00 -11.00 7.46
CA SER A 85 -5.23 -11.62 8.77
C SER A 85 -5.66 -10.59 9.80
N VAL A 86 -6.59 -10.98 10.61
CA VAL A 86 -7.13 -10.24 11.76
C VAL A 86 -6.94 -11.16 12.97
N GLU A 87 -6.23 -10.69 13.98
CA GLU A 87 -5.80 -11.52 15.10
C GLU A 87 -6.20 -10.85 16.41
N GLY A 88 -7.15 -11.45 17.14
CA GLY A 88 -7.61 -11.01 18.47
C GLY A 88 -8.13 -9.56 18.49
N VAL A 89 -8.74 -9.09 17.40
CA VAL A 89 -9.11 -7.69 17.28
C VAL A 89 -10.28 -7.34 18.17
N THR A 90 -10.05 -6.38 19.04
CA THR A 90 -11.04 -5.81 19.96
C THR A 90 -11.16 -4.30 19.73
N LYS A 91 -12.38 -3.78 19.75
CA LYS A 91 -12.64 -2.34 19.68
C LYS A 91 -13.53 -1.89 20.79
N GLU A 92 -13.05 -0.96 21.57
CA GLU A 92 -13.77 -0.28 22.65
C GLU A 92 -13.85 1.22 22.36
N PHE A 93 -14.99 1.81 22.63
CA PHE A 93 -15.20 3.26 22.57
C PHE A 93 -15.53 3.77 23.96
N LEU A 94 -15.06 4.96 24.30
CA LEU A 94 -15.25 5.56 25.62
C LEU A 94 -16.73 5.67 26.05
N ARG A 95 -17.64 5.90 25.09
CA ARG A 95 -19.08 6.10 25.38
C ARG A 95 -19.92 4.85 25.14
N SER A 96 -19.56 4.03 24.17
CA SER A 96 -20.38 2.88 23.72
C SER A 96 -19.87 1.55 24.24
N GLY A 97 -18.74 1.54 24.96
CA GLY A 97 -18.12 0.32 25.45
C GLY A 97 -17.52 -0.54 24.33
N ARG A 98 -17.46 -1.83 24.57
CA ARG A 98 -16.90 -2.82 23.65
C ARG A 98 -17.88 -3.10 22.52
N VAL A 99 -17.46 -2.84 21.28
CA VAL A 99 -18.24 -3.06 20.05
C VAL A 99 -17.78 -4.32 19.30
N LEU A 100 -16.49 -4.60 19.33
CA LEU A 100 -15.90 -5.83 18.80
C LEU A 100 -15.07 -6.50 19.90
N ASP A 101 -15.16 -7.80 20.00
CA ASP A 101 -14.48 -8.59 21.03
C ASP A 101 -13.78 -9.79 20.43
N ASN A 102 -12.46 -9.78 20.47
CA ASN A 102 -11.57 -10.89 20.10
C ASN A 102 -11.92 -11.49 18.71
N ILE A 103 -11.96 -10.66 17.68
CA ILE A 103 -12.27 -11.09 16.32
C ILE A 103 -11.03 -11.64 15.65
N ASP A 104 -11.15 -12.86 15.12
CA ASP A 104 -10.17 -13.52 14.28
C ASP A 104 -10.75 -13.76 12.88
N LEU A 105 -10.00 -13.42 11.83
CA LEU A 105 -10.39 -13.59 10.44
C LEU A 105 -9.15 -13.77 9.57
N ALA A 106 -9.19 -14.73 8.67
CA ALA A 106 -8.18 -14.90 7.63
C ALA A 106 -8.86 -14.95 6.26
N VAL A 107 -8.36 -14.14 5.33
CA VAL A 107 -8.87 -14.05 3.95
C VAL A 107 -7.71 -14.16 2.98
N LYS A 108 -7.87 -14.96 1.94
CA LYS A 108 -6.90 -15.10 0.84
C LYS A 108 -7.38 -14.36 -0.39
N ARG A 109 -6.45 -14.04 -1.25
CA ARG A 109 -6.75 -13.42 -2.56
C ARG A 109 -7.76 -14.26 -3.34
N GLY A 110 -8.79 -13.60 -3.88
CA GLY A 110 -9.85 -14.23 -4.66
C GLY A 110 -11.03 -14.72 -3.81
N GLU A 111 -10.93 -14.71 -2.49
CA GLU A 111 -12.05 -15.03 -1.62
C GLU A 111 -13.01 -13.84 -1.47
N MET A 112 -14.30 -14.17 -1.41
CA MET A 112 -15.37 -13.23 -1.06
C MET A 112 -15.85 -13.55 0.34
N VAL A 113 -15.81 -12.56 1.25
CA VAL A 113 -16.26 -12.71 2.62
C VAL A 113 -17.49 -11.84 2.86
N CYS A 114 -18.55 -12.44 3.38
CA CYS A 114 -19.76 -11.73 3.77
C CYS A 114 -19.87 -11.66 5.29
N ILE A 115 -20.00 -10.47 5.84
CA ILE A 115 -20.17 -10.23 7.28
C ILE A 115 -21.65 -10.01 7.55
N LEU A 116 -22.29 -10.95 8.23
CA LEU A 116 -23.71 -10.93 8.57
C LEU A 116 -23.93 -10.61 10.05
N GLY A 117 -25.06 -10.01 10.36
CA GLY A 117 -25.45 -9.70 11.73
C GLY A 117 -26.49 -8.56 11.82
N PRO A 118 -27.15 -8.39 12.97
CA PRO A 118 -28.14 -7.34 13.18
C PRO A 118 -27.53 -5.94 13.11
N SER A 119 -28.39 -4.91 13.06
CA SER A 119 -27.96 -3.52 13.16
C SER A 119 -27.22 -3.29 14.48
N GLY A 120 -26.13 -2.51 14.46
CA GLY A 120 -25.32 -2.25 15.66
C GLY A 120 -24.33 -3.34 16.07
N SER A 121 -24.26 -4.48 15.37
CA SER A 121 -23.32 -5.58 15.70
C SER A 121 -21.85 -5.32 15.36
N GLY A 122 -21.46 -4.11 15.00
CA GLY A 122 -20.07 -3.74 14.76
C GLY A 122 -19.53 -4.00 13.34
N LYS A 123 -20.37 -4.43 12.37
CA LYS A 123 -19.94 -4.72 10.99
C LYS A 123 -19.21 -3.55 10.33
N SER A 124 -19.81 -2.36 10.38
CA SER A 124 -19.20 -1.16 9.80
C SER A 124 -17.93 -0.75 10.53
N THR A 125 -17.87 -0.97 11.85
CA THR A 125 -16.66 -0.75 12.65
C THR A 125 -15.55 -1.67 12.19
N LEU A 126 -15.83 -2.96 12.00
CA LEU A 126 -14.83 -3.92 11.50
C LEU A 126 -14.35 -3.53 10.10
N LEU A 127 -15.26 -3.20 9.18
CA LEU A 127 -14.89 -2.78 7.82
C LEU A 127 -14.02 -1.50 7.81
N SER A 128 -14.36 -0.49 8.64
CA SER A 128 -13.53 0.72 8.79
C SER A 128 -12.14 0.41 9.36
N MET A 129 -12.04 -0.59 10.24
CA MET A 129 -10.75 -1.05 10.77
C MET A 129 -9.95 -1.77 9.70
N LEU A 130 -10.56 -2.64 8.89
CA LEU A 130 -9.92 -3.31 7.75
C LEU A 130 -9.46 -2.29 6.70
N ALA A 131 -10.22 -1.22 6.50
CA ALA A 131 -9.84 -0.14 5.59
C ALA A 131 -8.72 0.79 6.12
N GLY A 132 -8.24 0.56 7.35
CA GLY A 132 -7.21 1.39 7.96
C GLY A 132 -7.69 2.76 8.45
N GLN A 133 -9.01 2.98 8.56
CA GLN A 133 -9.58 4.26 9.01
C GLN A 133 -9.68 4.36 10.53
N LEU A 134 -9.83 3.23 11.20
CA LEU A 134 -10.07 3.15 12.63
C LEU A 134 -9.17 2.08 13.27
N PRO A 135 -8.18 2.45 14.11
CA PRO A 135 -7.30 1.46 14.73
C PRO A 135 -8.03 0.61 15.78
N PRO A 136 -7.64 -0.67 15.95
CA PRO A 136 -8.11 -1.51 17.02
C PRO A 136 -7.66 -0.99 18.40
N THR A 137 -8.40 -1.34 19.47
CA THR A 137 -7.96 -1.13 20.84
C THR A 137 -6.97 -2.21 21.26
N ARG A 138 -7.17 -3.44 20.78
CA ARG A 138 -6.27 -4.59 20.98
C ARG A 138 -6.27 -5.45 19.72
N GLY A 139 -5.27 -6.34 19.61
CA GLY A 139 -5.09 -7.20 18.47
C GLY A 139 -4.41 -6.51 17.30
N CYS A 140 -4.33 -7.18 16.17
CA CYS A 140 -3.68 -6.62 14.99
C CYS A 140 -4.36 -7.04 13.68
N ILE A 141 -4.14 -6.21 12.64
CA ILE A 141 -4.59 -6.45 11.27
C ILE A 141 -3.36 -6.42 10.38
N ARG A 142 -3.21 -7.44 9.55
CA ARG A 142 -2.07 -7.59 8.64
C ARG A 142 -2.53 -7.81 7.20
N TYR A 143 -1.82 -7.19 6.29
CA TYR A 143 -1.89 -7.46 4.85
C TYR A 143 -0.53 -8.00 4.41
N ASN A 144 -0.47 -9.20 3.81
CA ASN A 144 0.79 -9.89 3.47
C ASN A 144 1.81 -9.89 4.63
N ASN A 145 1.38 -10.20 5.86
CA ASN A 145 2.17 -10.13 7.10
C ASN A 145 2.61 -8.71 7.55
N GLN A 146 2.34 -7.66 6.77
CA GLN A 146 2.61 -6.28 7.15
C GLN A 146 1.50 -5.74 8.04
N LEU A 147 1.85 -5.20 9.21
CA LEU A 147 0.91 -4.56 10.13
C LEU A 147 0.31 -3.31 9.50
N LEU A 148 -1.02 -3.27 9.37
CA LEU A 148 -1.75 -2.15 8.75
C LEU A 148 -1.49 -0.81 9.47
N TYR A 149 -1.50 -0.82 10.78
CA TYR A 149 -1.41 0.40 11.58
C TYR A 149 0.01 0.82 11.96
N SER A 150 1.02 0.01 11.62
CA SER A 150 2.43 0.43 11.75
C SER A 150 2.90 1.27 10.56
N ALA A 151 2.30 1.05 9.38
CA ALA A 151 2.63 1.78 8.17
C ALA A 151 1.39 1.89 7.26
N PRO A 152 0.34 2.62 7.70
CA PRO A 152 -0.95 2.66 7.01
C PRO A 152 -0.82 3.23 5.59
N ASP A 153 0.05 4.19 5.38
CA ASP A 153 0.22 4.86 4.08
C ASP A 153 0.83 3.94 3.01
N LEU A 154 1.48 2.85 3.43
CA LEU A 154 1.99 1.84 2.51
C LEU A 154 0.89 0.87 2.03
N ILE A 155 -0.16 0.68 2.81
CA ILE A 155 -1.18 -0.37 2.57
C ILE A 155 -2.47 0.24 2.03
N ARG A 156 -2.91 1.39 2.56
CA ARG A 156 -4.14 2.08 2.17
C ARG A 156 -4.31 2.30 0.66
N PRO A 157 -3.28 2.64 -0.13
CA PRO A 157 -3.42 2.79 -1.58
C PRO A 157 -3.92 1.52 -2.30
N TYR A 158 -3.75 0.36 -1.69
CA TYR A 158 -4.17 -0.94 -2.25
C TYR A 158 -5.55 -1.40 -1.74
N ILE A 159 -6.19 -0.63 -0.84
CA ILE A 159 -7.50 -0.94 -0.27
C ILE A 159 -8.53 0.01 -0.88
N ALA A 160 -9.57 -0.56 -1.50
CA ALA A 160 -10.76 0.20 -1.86
C ALA A 160 -11.81 0.04 -0.76
N PHE A 161 -12.28 1.13 -0.21
CA PHE A 161 -13.36 1.16 0.78
C PHE A 161 -14.55 1.93 0.21
N ILE A 162 -15.71 1.29 0.20
CA ILE A 162 -16.98 1.89 -0.23
C ILE A 162 -17.83 2.04 1.01
N PRO A 163 -18.03 3.26 1.53
CA PRO A 163 -18.88 3.50 2.69
C PRO A 163 -20.35 3.27 2.35
N ARG A 164 -21.17 3.15 3.39
CA ARG A 164 -22.63 2.98 3.25
C ARG A 164 -23.33 4.27 2.77
N GLU A 165 -22.82 5.40 3.21
CA GLU A 165 -23.38 6.72 2.85
C GLU A 165 -22.66 7.22 1.60
N ASP A 166 -23.44 7.84 0.71
CA ASP A 166 -22.90 8.49 -0.48
C ASP A 166 -22.04 9.68 -0.08
N ILE A 167 -20.76 9.62 -0.43
CA ILE A 167 -19.82 10.75 -0.30
C ILE A 167 -19.72 11.54 -1.62
N LEU A 168 -20.73 11.38 -2.47
CA LEU A 168 -20.79 12.09 -3.74
C LEU A 168 -21.22 13.54 -3.49
N ASP A 169 -20.47 14.48 -4.03
CA ASP A 169 -20.90 15.87 -4.06
C ASP A 169 -21.97 16.04 -5.12
N ALA A 170 -23.21 16.34 -4.70
CA ALA A 170 -24.35 16.51 -5.59
C ALA A 170 -24.17 17.66 -6.60
N ALA A 171 -23.21 18.58 -6.37
CA ALA A 171 -22.87 19.65 -7.29
C ALA A 171 -21.95 19.22 -8.43
N MET A 172 -21.37 18.03 -8.35
CA MET A 172 -20.42 17.50 -9.35
C MET A 172 -21.10 16.52 -10.30
N SER A 173 -20.71 16.58 -11.56
CA SER A 173 -21.06 15.54 -12.54
C SER A 173 -20.29 14.23 -12.28
N VAL A 174 -20.81 13.12 -12.81
CA VAL A 174 -20.16 11.79 -12.73
C VAL A 174 -18.72 11.85 -13.28
N SER A 175 -18.53 12.57 -14.41
CA SER A 175 -17.22 12.73 -15.03
C SER A 175 -16.22 13.44 -14.12
N GLU A 176 -16.64 14.49 -13.42
CA GLU A 176 -15.80 15.22 -12.48
C GLU A 176 -15.43 14.37 -11.27
N HIS A 177 -16.38 13.60 -10.71
CA HIS A 177 -16.10 12.66 -9.62
C HIS A 177 -15.07 11.61 -10.02
N ILE A 178 -15.23 10.98 -11.19
CA ILE A 178 -14.29 9.97 -11.68
C ILE A 178 -12.91 10.60 -11.91
N SER A 179 -12.88 11.80 -12.52
CA SER A 179 -11.63 12.52 -12.78
C SER A 179 -10.89 12.85 -11.48
N GLN A 180 -11.58 13.38 -10.47
CA GLN A 180 -10.99 13.67 -9.17
C GLN A 180 -10.49 12.42 -8.45
N ALA A 181 -11.30 11.36 -8.40
CA ALA A 181 -10.90 10.09 -7.80
C ALA A 181 -9.67 9.49 -8.47
N THR A 182 -9.57 9.64 -9.79
CA THR A 182 -8.42 9.18 -10.57
C THR A 182 -7.17 10.01 -10.28
N MET A 183 -7.31 11.35 -10.22
CA MET A 183 -6.19 12.24 -9.88
C MET A 183 -5.63 11.99 -8.49
N ILE A 184 -6.49 11.73 -7.50
CA ILE A 184 -6.07 11.42 -6.13
C ILE A 184 -5.31 10.08 -6.08
N ARG A 185 -5.79 9.07 -6.80
CA ARG A 185 -5.20 7.72 -6.76
C ARG A 185 -4.01 7.54 -7.71
N ARG A 186 -4.02 8.26 -8.83
CA ARG A 186 -2.98 8.17 -9.88
C ARG A 186 -2.71 9.56 -10.47
N PRO A 187 -1.99 10.43 -9.76
CA PRO A 187 -1.77 11.82 -10.17
C PRO A 187 -1.02 11.99 -11.50
N ARG A 188 -0.46 10.91 -12.05
CA ARG A 188 0.26 10.92 -13.35
C ARG A 188 -0.55 10.35 -14.52
N LEU A 189 -1.79 9.92 -14.32
CA LEU A 189 -2.63 9.50 -15.42
C LEU A 189 -3.05 10.72 -16.25
N ASN A 190 -2.75 10.66 -17.54
CA ASN A 190 -3.27 11.66 -18.48
C ASN A 190 -4.78 11.41 -18.65
N LEU A 191 -5.59 12.37 -18.25
CA LEU A 191 -7.06 12.28 -18.28
C LEU A 191 -7.63 12.12 -19.69
N SER A 192 -6.81 12.39 -20.75
CA SER A 192 -7.21 12.16 -22.14
C SER A 192 -7.45 10.68 -22.50
N LEU A 193 -7.07 9.74 -21.61
CA LEU A 193 -7.29 8.31 -21.80
C LEU A 193 -8.60 7.81 -21.15
N ILE A 194 -9.32 8.67 -20.45
CA ILE A 194 -10.63 8.32 -19.85
C ILE A 194 -11.71 8.73 -20.85
N HIS A 195 -11.95 7.86 -21.82
CA HIS A 195 -13.16 7.93 -22.65
C HIS A 195 -14.23 7.06 -22.00
N ILE A 196 -15.28 7.69 -21.54
CA ILE A 196 -16.54 7.04 -21.15
C ILE A 196 -17.47 7.06 -22.36
#